data_363e787da9d58bd58d12bc563a6cf99c
#
_entry.id   363e787da9d58bd58d12bc563a6cf99c
#
_cell.length_a   1.000
_cell.length_b   1.000
_cell.length_c   1.000
_cell.angle_alpha   90.00
_cell.angle_beta   90.00
_cell.angle_gamma   90.00
#
_symmetry.space_group_name_H-M   'P 1'
#
loop_
_entity.id
_entity.type
_entity.pdbx_description
1 polymer ?
#
loop_
_entity_poly.entity_id
_entity_poly.type
_entity_poly.pdbx_seq_one_letter_code
_entity_poly.pdbx_strand_id
1 'polypeptide(L)'
;MLESFLRYLNLCRRKYKYKKISYSLNAVDLIIDYIFKNKNNGFYLDVGSQHPISNNNTYLLFKRGWSGINIDLDKKNIDLFNTARPNDINLNLAISSDVAEKNLYFYHDKSPINTLDKVVSDFQAATVKEIKTIKTTTLDITLQSLKLNNKIDYMNLDIEGHEMEIFKAFDLSLYKPSVISVEFLDLNMKYLEFKNNDLQRIVNSDLYKHLHNNNYHFVNWLHGDLIFVHRDFRD
;
A
#
# COMPACT_ATOMS: atom_id res chain seq x y z
N MET A 1 -40.23 -26.96 -21.20
CA MET A 1 -40.14 -26.52 -19.78
C MET A 1 -38.87 -27.01 -19.12
N LEU A 2 -38.53 -28.30 -19.15
CA LEU A 2 -37.29 -28.85 -18.54
C LEU A 2 -36.01 -28.25 -19.15
N GLU A 3 -35.92 -28.15 -20.47
CA GLU A 3 -34.76 -27.54 -21.15
C GLU A 3 -34.53 -26.07 -20.78
N SER A 4 -35.61 -25.29 -20.66
CA SER A 4 -35.49 -23.88 -20.23
C SER A 4 -35.03 -23.77 -18.81
N PHE A 5 -35.44 -24.67 -17.92
CA PHE A 5 -34.98 -24.75 -16.54
C PHE A 5 -33.51 -25.15 -16.48
N LEU A 6 -33.07 -26.15 -17.25
CA LEU A 6 -31.65 -26.56 -17.29
C LEU A 6 -30.75 -25.48 -17.86
N ARG A 7 -31.19 -24.72 -18.87
CA ARG A 7 -30.50 -23.54 -19.38
C ARG A 7 -30.34 -22.46 -18.29
N TYR A 8 -31.44 -22.19 -17.57
CA TYR A 8 -31.42 -21.22 -16.45
C TYR A 8 -30.45 -21.63 -15.34
N LEU A 9 -30.49 -22.91 -14.92
CA LEU A 9 -29.54 -23.44 -13.94
C LEU A 9 -28.09 -23.31 -14.40
N ASN A 10 -27.81 -23.55 -15.68
CA ASN A 10 -26.49 -23.42 -16.24
C ASN A 10 -26.00 -21.94 -16.24
N LEU A 11 -26.90 -21.01 -16.56
CA LEU A 11 -26.63 -19.56 -16.44
C LEU A 11 -26.35 -19.17 -14.98
N CYS A 12 -27.16 -19.66 -14.02
CA CYS A 12 -26.95 -19.38 -12.60
C CYS A 12 -25.63 -19.97 -12.07
N ARG A 13 -25.25 -21.17 -12.50
CA ARG A 13 -23.97 -21.78 -12.14
C ARG A 13 -22.76 -20.95 -12.61
N ARG A 14 -22.85 -20.30 -13.76
CA ARG A 14 -21.78 -19.46 -14.32
C ARG A 14 -21.75 -18.03 -13.75
N LYS A 15 -22.83 -17.58 -13.11
CA LYS A 15 -22.99 -16.22 -12.59
C LYS A 15 -21.84 -15.75 -11.70
N TYR A 16 -21.23 -16.66 -10.95
CA TYR A 16 -20.16 -16.35 -9.98
C TYR A 16 -18.77 -16.85 -10.40
N LYS A 17 -18.64 -17.45 -11.59
CA LYS A 17 -17.39 -18.08 -12.03
C LYS A 17 -16.19 -17.11 -12.02
N TYR A 18 -16.44 -15.83 -12.33
CA TYR A 18 -15.42 -14.80 -12.44
C TYR A 18 -15.53 -13.74 -11.33
N LYS A 19 -16.40 -13.96 -10.35
CA LYS A 19 -16.52 -13.06 -9.22
C LYS A 19 -15.23 -13.09 -8.41
N LYS A 20 -14.68 -11.91 -8.13
CA LYS A 20 -13.55 -11.70 -7.23
C LYS A 20 -14.00 -10.88 -6.03
N ILE A 21 -13.37 -11.09 -4.89
CA ILE A 21 -13.59 -10.31 -3.67
C ILE A 21 -12.29 -9.54 -3.41
N SER A 22 -12.41 -8.22 -3.34
CA SER A 22 -11.34 -7.32 -2.96
C SER A 22 -11.51 -6.87 -1.51
N TYR A 23 -10.41 -6.67 -0.84
CA TYR A 23 -10.29 -6.09 0.51
C TYR A 23 -9.66 -4.72 0.49
N SER A 24 -9.14 -4.30 -0.66
CA SER A 24 -8.57 -2.99 -0.94
C SER A 24 -9.65 -2.02 -1.41
N LEU A 25 -9.47 -0.73 -1.17
CA LEU A 25 -10.42 0.31 -1.58
C LEU A 25 -10.64 0.31 -3.10
N ASN A 26 -9.57 0.16 -3.88
CA ASN A 26 -9.57 0.31 -5.33
C ASN A 26 -9.20 -0.98 -6.06
N ALA A 27 -9.36 -2.16 -5.42
CA ALA A 27 -9.01 -3.46 -5.99
C ALA A 27 -7.51 -3.65 -6.32
N VAL A 28 -6.62 -2.90 -5.67
CA VAL A 28 -5.16 -3.05 -5.78
C VAL A 28 -4.75 -4.47 -5.43
N ASP A 29 -5.31 -5.04 -4.35
CA ASP A 29 -5.08 -6.40 -3.90
C ASP A 29 -5.35 -7.46 -4.97
N LEU A 30 -6.34 -7.27 -5.84
CA LEU A 30 -6.64 -8.19 -6.95
C LEU A 30 -5.57 -8.16 -8.04
N ILE A 31 -5.00 -6.99 -8.33
CA ILE A 31 -3.90 -6.86 -9.29
C ILE A 31 -2.63 -7.49 -8.72
N ILE A 32 -2.32 -7.22 -7.46
CA ILE A 32 -1.17 -7.81 -6.77
C ILE A 32 -1.30 -9.34 -6.69
N ASP A 33 -2.48 -9.86 -6.31
CA ASP A 33 -2.78 -11.30 -6.31
C ASP A 33 -2.56 -11.93 -7.69
N TYR A 34 -2.99 -11.22 -8.75
CA TYR A 34 -2.80 -11.71 -10.12
C TYR A 34 -1.33 -11.70 -10.55
N ILE A 35 -0.55 -10.68 -10.20
CA ILE A 35 0.90 -10.63 -10.46
C ILE A 35 1.58 -11.84 -9.82
N PHE A 36 1.22 -12.17 -8.58
CA PHE A 36 1.80 -13.28 -7.83
C PHE A 36 1.01 -14.60 -7.93
N LYS A 37 0.16 -14.78 -8.94
CA LYS A 37 -0.73 -15.95 -9.09
C LYS A 37 -0.02 -17.31 -9.02
N ASN A 38 1.24 -17.38 -9.46
CA ASN A 38 2.04 -18.59 -9.51
C ASN A 38 2.95 -18.74 -8.27
N LYS A 39 2.89 -17.82 -7.31
CA LYS A 39 3.71 -17.83 -6.09
C LYS A 39 2.84 -18.09 -4.88
N ASN A 40 3.00 -19.27 -4.26
CA ASN A 40 2.14 -19.67 -3.13
C ASN A 40 2.50 -18.95 -1.82
N ASN A 41 3.78 -18.73 -1.57
CA ASN A 41 4.29 -18.08 -0.35
C ASN A 41 5.15 -16.89 -0.73
N GLY A 42 5.09 -15.83 0.07
CA GLY A 42 5.93 -14.66 -0.12
C GLY A 42 5.97 -13.80 1.13
N PHE A 43 6.69 -12.71 1.03
CA PHE A 43 6.89 -11.77 2.13
C PHE A 43 6.54 -10.35 1.69
N TYR A 44 5.68 -9.69 2.47
CA TYR A 44 5.29 -8.31 2.19
C TYR A 44 5.79 -7.34 3.26
N LEU A 45 5.93 -6.08 2.85
CA LEU A 45 6.15 -4.91 3.69
C LEU A 45 4.99 -3.94 3.44
N ASP A 46 4.18 -3.68 4.47
CA ASP A 46 2.99 -2.83 4.43
C ASP A 46 3.21 -1.62 5.34
N VAL A 47 3.43 -0.45 4.75
CA VAL A 47 3.74 0.81 5.46
C VAL A 47 2.57 1.77 5.31
N GLY A 48 1.99 2.17 6.45
CA GLY A 48 0.68 2.81 6.50
C GLY A 48 -0.44 1.77 6.43
N SER A 49 -0.26 0.65 7.16
CA SER A 49 -1.09 -0.55 7.00
C SER A 49 -2.54 -0.40 7.45
N GLN A 50 -2.88 0.61 8.24
CA GLN A 50 -4.18 1.04 8.74
C GLN A 50 -5.03 -0.06 9.39
N HIS A 51 -5.61 -0.98 8.60
CA HIS A 51 -6.53 -1.99 9.09
C HIS A 51 -6.18 -3.37 8.54
N PRO A 52 -6.19 -4.45 9.37
CA PRO A 52 -5.68 -5.76 8.96
C PRO A 52 -6.54 -6.50 7.91
N ILE A 53 -7.77 -6.07 7.64
CA ILE A 53 -8.72 -6.78 6.78
C ILE A 53 -9.32 -5.87 5.71
N SER A 54 -9.89 -4.73 6.11
CA SER A 54 -10.61 -3.82 5.21
C SER A 54 -9.73 -2.65 4.79
N ASN A 55 -9.90 -2.18 3.56
CA ASN A 55 -9.04 -1.18 2.96
C ASN A 55 -7.55 -1.53 3.11
N ASN A 56 -7.19 -2.78 2.74
CA ASN A 56 -5.86 -3.29 2.95
C ASN A 56 -5.35 -4.04 1.71
N ASN A 57 -4.20 -3.62 1.20
CA ASN A 57 -3.62 -4.11 -0.04
C ASN A 57 -2.88 -5.45 0.13
N THR A 58 -2.61 -5.90 1.38
CA THR A 58 -1.85 -7.12 1.68
C THR A 58 -2.72 -8.28 2.19
N TYR A 59 -3.98 -8.02 2.60
CA TYR A 59 -4.82 -9.04 3.24
C TYR A 59 -5.12 -10.24 2.32
N LEU A 60 -5.28 -10.02 1.02
CA LEU A 60 -5.53 -11.13 0.09
C LEU A 60 -4.32 -12.06 -0.02
N LEU A 61 -3.10 -11.53 0.02
CA LEU A 61 -1.85 -12.30 0.09
C LEU A 61 -1.74 -13.04 1.44
N PHE A 62 -2.03 -12.36 2.56
CA PHE A 62 -2.08 -13.00 3.88
C PHE A 62 -3.03 -14.21 3.89
N LYS A 63 -4.22 -14.10 3.32
CA LYS A 63 -5.17 -15.22 3.18
C LYS A 63 -4.60 -16.39 2.35
N ARG A 64 -3.64 -16.14 1.49
CA ARG A 64 -2.92 -17.16 0.71
C ARG A 64 -1.75 -17.79 1.46
N GLY A 65 -1.52 -17.39 2.72
CA GLY A 65 -0.44 -17.91 3.56
C GLY A 65 0.87 -17.13 3.47
N TRP A 66 0.86 -15.92 2.90
CA TRP A 66 1.99 -14.99 2.99
C TRP A 66 2.12 -14.43 4.39
N SER A 67 3.31 -14.00 4.75
CA SER A 67 3.58 -13.25 5.99
C SER A 67 4.31 -11.96 5.66
N GLY A 68 4.42 -11.06 6.64
CA GLY A 68 5.13 -9.82 6.39
C GLY A 68 5.31 -8.94 7.61
N ILE A 69 5.62 -7.69 7.30
CA ILE A 69 5.76 -6.60 8.26
C ILE A 69 4.63 -5.60 7.99
N ASN A 70 3.87 -5.27 9.03
CA ASN A 70 2.87 -4.22 8.99
C ASN A 70 3.33 -3.07 9.89
N ILE A 71 3.37 -1.86 9.35
CA ILE A 71 3.82 -0.66 10.07
C ILE A 71 2.73 0.39 10.02
N ASP A 72 2.37 0.92 11.18
CA ASP A 72 1.44 2.03 11.29
C ASP A 72 1.79 2.93 12.47
N LEU A 73 1.58 4.24 12.32
CA LEU A 73 1.85 5.21 13.37
C LEU A 73 0.81 5.17 14.50
N ASP A 74 -0.41 4.68 14.20
CA ASP A 74 -1.48 4.56 15.21
C ASP A 74 -1.42 3.19 15.90
N LYS A 75 -1.13 3.23 17.21
CA LYS A 75 -1.08 2.02 18.04
C LYS A 75 -2.37 1.20 17.99
N LYS A 76 -3.53 1.84 17.87
CA LYS A 76 -4.82 1.15 17.81
C LYS A 76 -4.98 0.32 16.53
N ASN A 77 -4.38 0.75 15.43
CA ASN A 77 -4.31 -0.02 14.21
C ASN A 77 -3.44 -1.27 14.42
N ILE A 78 -2.25 -1.08 14.99
CA ILE A 78 -1.33 -2.20 15.26
C ILE A 78 -1.93 -3.21 16.25
N ASP A 79 -2.68 -2.77 17.26
CA ASP A 79 -3.39 -3.68 18.17
C ASP A 79 -4.41 -4.57 17.42
N LEU A 80 -5.04 -4.06 16.35
CA LEU A 80 -5.90 -4.88 15.47
C LEU A 80 -5.08 -5.89 14.65
N PHE A 81 -3.91 -5.49 14.13
CA PHE A 81 -3.01 -6.42 13.44
C PHE A 81 -2.51 -7.53 14.35
N ASN A 82 -2.12 -7.22 15.59
CA ASN A 82 -1.70 -8.21 16.58
C ASN A 82 -2.80 -9.26 16.86
N THR A 83 -4.06 -8.86 16.75
CA THR A 83 -5.20 -9.76 16.92
C THR A 83 -5.47 -10.59 15.66
N ALA A 84 -5.48 -9.96 14.49
CA ALA A 84 -5.92 -10.57 13.23
C ALA A 84 -4.80 -11.29 12.48
N ARG A 85 -3.55 -10.82 12.64
CA ARG A 85 -2.35 -11.36 11.98
C ARG A 85 -1.20 -11.54 12.99
N PRO A 86 -1.37 -12.40 14.01
CA PRO A 86 -0.40 -12.54 15.12
C PRO A 86 0.96 -13.11 14.69
N ASN A 87 1.04 -13.74 13.51
CA ASN A 87 2.28 -14.30 12.98
C ASN A 87 3.06 -13.30 12.11
N ASP A 88 2.49 -12.15 11.79
CA ASP A 88 3.19 -11.05 11.15
C ASP A 88 3.98 -10.24 12.17
N ILE A 89 4.96 -9.48 11.68
CA ILE A 89 5.68 -8.49 12.47
C ILE A 89 4.87 -7.19 12.42
N ASN A 90 4.25 -6.79 13.54
CA ASN A 90 3.40 -5.62 13.58
C ASN A 90 4.06 -4.51 14.41
N LEU A 91 4.38 -3.38 13.79
CA LEU A 91 5.21 -2.33 14.39
C LEU A 91 4.44 -1.01 14.49
N ASN A 92 4.36 -0.47 15.71
CA ASN A 92 3.84 0.88 15.90
C ASN A 92 4.99 1.89 15.76
N LEU A 93 5.20 2.37 14.55
CA LEU A 93 6.28 3.30 14.19
C LEU A 93 5.76 4.35 13.19
N ALA A 94 6.28 5.56 13.33
CA ALA A 94 6.16 6.59 12.31
C ALA A 94 7.40 6.56 11.41
N ILE A 95 7.21 6.19 10.15
CA ILE A 95 8.31 6.13 9.18
C ILE A 95 8.46 7.47 8.46
N SER A 96 9.71 7.87 8.28
CA SER A 96 10.09 9.08 7.55
C SER A 96 11.47 8.93 6.92
N SER A 97 11.98 10.01 6.31
CA SER A 97 13.33 10.05 5.72
C SER A 97 14.46 10.09 6.75
N ASP A 98 14.16 10.40 8.01
CA ASP A 98 15.16 10.62 9.06
C ASP A 98 14.65 10.26 10.46
N VAL A 99 15.57 10.11 11.39
CA VAL A 99 15.27 9.95 12.82
C VAL A 99 15.17 11.34 13.45
N ALA A 100 13.95 11.81 13.63
CA ALA A 100 13.68 13.16 14.13
C ALA A 100 12.39 13.23 14.96
N GLU A 101 12.11 14.37 15.53
CA GLU A 101 10.80 14.73 16.02
C GLU A 101 10.08 15.52 14.95
N LYS A 102 8.89 15.06 14.52
CA LYS A 102 8.08 15.69 13.49
C LYS A 102 6.66 15.96 13.98
N ASN A 103 6.02 16.95 13.36
CA ASN A 103 4.62 17.24 13.61
C ASN A 103 3.74 16.22 12.89
N LEU A 104 2.86 15.57 13.62
CA LEU A 104 1.74 14.78 13.10
C LEU A 104 0.48 15.64 13.11
N TYR A 105 -0.11 15.84 11.97
CA TYR A 105 -1.43 16.45 11.82
C TYR A 105 -2.48 15.39 12.09
N PHE A 106 -3.02 15.40 13.31
CA PHE A 106 -3.89 14.36 13.82
C PHE A 106 -5.36 14.78 13.71
N TYR A 107 -6.15 13.96 13.05
CA TYR A 107 -7.60 14.16 12.89
C TYR A 107 -8.39 13.36 13.92
N HIS A 108 -8.18 12.06 14.00
CA HIS A 108 -8.73 11.17 15.03
C HIS A 108 -7.98 9.82 15.03
N ASP A 109 -8.23 9.01 16.07
CA ASP A 109 -7.71 7.65 16.15
C ASP A 109 -8.18 6.82 14.94
N LYS A 110 -7.28 6.03 14.38
CA LYS A 110 -7.50 5.20 13.17
C LYS A 110 -7.91 6.01 11.92
N SER A 111 -7.66 7.31 11.92
CA SER A 111 -7.92 8.13 10.74
C SER A 111 -6.95 7.72 9.61
N PRO A 112 -7.47 7.42 8.40
CA PRO A 112 -6.61 7.17 7.26
C PRO A 112 -5.84 8.41 6.79
N ILE A 113 -6.30 9.61 7.13
CA ILE A 113 -5.73 10.89 6.70
C ILE A 113 -4.82 11.56 7.76
N ASN A 114 -4.36 10.83 8.78
CA ASN A 114 -3.33 11.34 9.69
C ASN A 114 -2.00 11.41 8.93
N THR A 115 -1.40 12.60 8.82
CA THR A 115 -0.23 12.83 7.97
C THR A 115 0.89 13.60 8.68
N LEU A 116 2.13 13.37 8.26
CA LEU A 116 3.30 14.17 8.62
C LEU A 116 3.50 15.37 7.66
N ASP A 117 2.78 15.39 6.54
CA ASP A 117 2.93 16.41 5.51
C ASP A 117 1.96 17.58 5.76
N LYS A 118 2.53 18.78 5.98
CA LYS A 118 1.73 19.98 6.21
C LYS A 118 0.92 20.40 4.97
N VAL A 119 1.47 20.23 3.78
CA VAL A 119 0.81 20.64 2.54
C VAL A 119 -0.40 19.75 2.29
N VAL A 120 -0.25 18.44 2.49
CA VAL A 120 -1.37 17.49 2.42
C VAL A 120 -2.41 17.82 3.48
N SER A 121 -2.00 18.09 4.72
CA SER A 121 -2.92 18.48 5.80
C SER A 121 -3.70 19.74 5.46
N ASP A 122 -3.05 20.78 4.89
CA ASP A 122 -3.70 22.04 4.49
C ASP A 122 -4.69 21.82 3.32
N PHE A 123 -4.46 20.78 2.49
CA PHE A 123 -5.33 20.42 1.37
C PHE A 123 -6.55 19.60 1.77
N GLN A 124 -6.48 18.87 2.88
CA GLN A 124 -7.58 18.04 3.37
C GLN A 124 -8.81 18.90 3.76
N ALA A 125 -9.99 18.45 3.36
CA ALA A 125 -11.25 19.13 3.73
C ALA A 125 -11.60 18.97 5.22
N ALA A 126 -10.95 18.07 5.94
CA ALA A 126 -11.17 17.80 7.35
C ALA A 126 -10.35 18.76 8.23
N THR A 127 -10.91 19.12 9.38
CA THR A 127 -10.21 19.99 10.35
C THR A 127 -9.24 19.15 11.19
N VAL A 128 -7.99 19.58 11.24
CA VAL A 128 -6.98 19.01 12.15
C VAL A 128 -7.45 19.21 13.60
N LYS A 129 -7.56 18.11 14.34
CA LYS A 129 -7.95 18.12 15.75
C LYS A 129 -6.81 18.56 16.66
N GLU A 130 -5.61 18.10 16.36
CA GLU A 130 -4.43 18.32 17.17
C GLU A 130 -3.17 18.18 16.33
N ILE A 131 -2.12 18.93 16.65
CA ILE A 131 -0.77 18.72 16.12
C ILE A 131 0.04 18.07 17.24
N LYS A 132 0.50 16.84 17.01
CA LYS A 132 1.29 16.06 17.97
C LYS A 132 2.74 16.00 17.51
N THR A 133 3.68 16.16 18.43
CA THR A 133 5.09 15.84 18.14
C THR A 133 5.31 14.36 18.32
N ILE A 134 5.82 13.67 17.28
CA ILE A 134 6.12 12.25 17.31
C ILE A 134 7.55 11.99 16.83
N LYS A 135 8.15 10.91 17.35
CA LYS A 135 9.47 10.46 16.89
C LYS A 135 9.32 9.61 15.63
N THR A 136 10.14 9.90 14.63
CA THR A 136 10.22 9.13 13.39
C THR A 136 11.45 8.25 13.34
N THR A 137 11.42 7.26 12.46
CA THR A 137 12.57 6.41 12.10
C THR A 137 12.56 6.15 10.60
N THR A 138 13.63 5.59 10.05
CA THR A 138 13.67 5.21 8.63
C THR A 138 13.31 3.73 8.44
N LEU A 139 12.88 3.37 7.22
CA LEU A 139 12.67 1.96 6.88
C LEU A 139 13.95 1.16 7.00
N ASP A 140 15.09 1.71 6.56
CA ASP A 140 16.38 1.01 6.60
C ASP A 140 16.79 0.66 8.02
N ILE A 141 16.72 1.60 8.97
CA ILE A 141 17.00 1.35 10.38
C ILE A 141 16.04 0.29 10.94
N THR A 142 14.77 0.38 10.60
CA THR A 142 13.75 -0.57 11.05
C THR A 142 14.05 -1.98 10.55
N LEU A 143 14.28 -2.16 9.23
CA LEU A 143 14.54 -3.46 8.62
C LEU A 143 15.87 -4.06 9.08
N GLN A 144 16.91 -3.23 9.27
CA GLN A 144 18.20 -3.67 9.83
C GLN A 144 18.04 -4.16 11.27
N SER A 145 17.25 -3.47 12.10
CA SER A 145 17.01 -3.88 13.50
C SER A 145 16.33 -5.25 13.59
N LEU A 146 15.49 -5.57 12.64
CA LEU A 146 14.80 -6.85 12.54
C LEU A 146 15.69 -7.97 11.98
N LYS A 147 16.90 -7.65 11.50
CA LYS A 147 17.82 -8.59 10.83
C LYS A 147 17.09 -9.35 9.72
N LEU A 148 16.31 -8.62 8.91
CA LEU A 148 15.48 -9.21 7.89
C LEU A 148 16.32 -9.99 6.89
N ASN A 149 16.13 -11.31 6.84
CA ASN A 149 16.80 -12.21 5.89
C ASN A 149 15.88 -12.56 4.70
N ASN A 150 14.61 -12.20 4.77
CA ASN A 150 13.64 -12.49 3.73
C ASN A 150 13.71 -11.45 2.62
N LYS A 151 13.63 -11.92 1.38
CA LYS A 151 13.40 -11.03 0.25
C LYS A 151 11.99 -10.43 0.36
N ILE A 152 11.88 -9.12 0.19
CA ILE A 152 10.58 -8.45 0.09
C ILE A 152 10.03 -8.72 -1.32
N ASP A 153 8.92 -9.43 -1.40
CA ASP A 153 8.24 -9.68 -2.67
C ASP A 153 7.32 -8.54 -3.05
N TYR A 154 6.58 -8.03 -2.08
CA TYR A 154 5.64 -6.93 -2.26
C TYR A 154 5.83 -5.86 -1.19
N MET A 155 5.90 -4.61 -1.61
CA MET A 155 5.90 -3.44 -0.74
C MET A 155 4.67 -2.59 -1.05
N ASN A 156 3.88 -2.29 -0.03
CA ASN A 156 2.84 -1.27 -0.06
C ASN A 156 3.32 -0.06 0.73
N LEU A 157 3.18 1.13 0.17
CA LEU A 157 3.53 2.39 0.83
C LEU A 157 2.39 3.39 0.62
N ASP A 158 1.67 3.67 1.71
CA ASP A 158 0.48 4.52 1.74
C ASP A 158 0.49 5.30 3.07
N ILE A 159 1.06 6.50 3.06
CA ILE A 159 1.31 7.31 4.27
C ILE A 159 0.90 8.76 4.12
N GLU A 160 -0.07 8.97 3.22
CA GLU A 160 -0.75 10.25 3.06
C GLU A 160 0.19 11.41 2.69
N GLY A 161 0.94 11.22 1.58
CA GLY A 161 1.73 12.26 0.91
C GLY A 161 3.20 12.35 1.28
N HIS A 162 3.71 11.44 2.13
CA HIS A 162 5.12 11.43 2.55
C HIS A 162 5.97 10.35 1.84
N GLU A 163 5.42 9.70 0.81
CA GLU A 163 5.99 8.55 0.12
C GLU A 163 7.33 8.85 -0.54
N MET A 164 7.42 9.99 -1.22
CA MET A 164 8.65 10.38 -1.91
C MET A 164 9.82 10.61 -0.93
N GLU A 165 9.54 11.17 0.25
CA GLU A 165 10.56 11.37 1.28
C GLU A 165 11.10 10.03 1.79
N ILE A 166 10.25 9.02 1.93
CA ILE A 166 10.69 7.67 2.28
C ILE A 166 11.55 7.07 1.17
N PHE A 167 11.12 7.13 -0.08
CA PHE A 167 11.89 6.56 -1.18
C PHE A 167 13.27 7.20 -1.37
N LYS A 168 13.43 8.49 -1.06
CA LYS A 168 14.75 9.15 -1.06
C LYS A 168 15.71 8.57 -0.03
N ALA A 169 15.20 8.06 1.09
CA ALA A 169 15.98 7.52 2.20
C ALA A 169 16.07 5.99 2.22
N PHE A 170 15.24 5.30 1.42
CA PHE A 170 15.14 3.84 1.39
C PHE A 170 16.07 3.24 0.34
N ASP A 171 16.95 2.33 0.76
CA ASP A 171 17.88 1.64 -0.15
C ASP A 171 17.17 0.59 -1.00
N LEU A 172 16.59 1.04 -2.11
CA LEU A 172 15.94 0.17 -3.11
C LEU A 172 16.91 -0.82 -3.75
N SER A 173 18.21 -0.59 -3.73
CA SER A 173 19.22 -1.51 -4.28
C SER A 173 19.48 -2.68 -3.35
N LEU A 174 19.40 -2.46 -2.03
CA LEU A 174 19.60 -3.46 -1.00
C LEU A 174 18.35 -4.34 -0.81
N TYR A 175 17.20 -3.71 -0.58
CA TYR A 175 15.96 -4.45 -0.23
C TYR A 175 15.18 -4.94 -1.45
N LYS A 176 15.23 -4.20 -2.53
CA LYS A 176 14.77 -4.58 -3.87
C LYS A 176 13.41 -5.30 -3.91
N PRO A 177 12.32 -4.68 -3.42
CA PRO A 177 11.00 -5.28 -3.52
C PRO A 177 10.67 -5.68 -4.97
N SER A 178 10.09 -6.87 -5.18
CA SER A 178 9.76 -7.31 -6.54
C SER A 178 8.64 -6.49 -7.17
N VAL A 179 7.65 -6.10 -6.34
CA VAL A 179 6.51 -5.26 -6.71
C VAL A 179 6.31 -4.20 -5.66
N ILE A 180 6.02 -2.98 -6.09
CA ILE A 180 5.68 -1.85 -5.22
C ILE A 180 4.31 -1.32 -5.62
N SER A 181 3.38 -1.16 -4.66
CA SER A 181 2.27 -0.22 -4.78
C SER A 181 2.56 0.99 -3.90
N VAL A 182 2.24 2.15 -4.40
CA VAL A 182 2.50 3.41 -3.70
C VAL A 182 1.37 4.39 -3.95
N GLU A 183 0.92 5.05 -2.89
CA GLU A 183 -0.04 6.14 -3.03
C GLU A 183 0.57 7.30 -3.81
N PHE A 184 -0.22 7.87 -4.70
CA PHE A 184 0.14 9.03 -5.52
C PHE A 184 -0.89 10.13 -5.34
N LEU A 185 -0.62 11.03 -4.42
CA LEU A 185 -1.44 12.21 -4.20
C LEU A 185 -1.03 13.33 -5.17
N ASP A 186 -1.84 13.58 -6.20
CA ASP A 186 -1.70 14.77 -7.03
C ASP A 186 -2.62 15.88 -6.51
N LEU A 187 -2.08 16.76 -5.67
CA LEU A 187 -2.82 17.88 -5.06
C LEU A 187 -3.36 18.90 -6.09
N ASN A 188 -2.94 18.81 -7.36
CA ASN A 188 -3.47 19.63 -8.44
C ASN A 188 -4.75 19.05 -9.04
N MET A 189 -5.11 17.81 -8.70
CA MET A 189 -6.34 17.18 -9.16
C MET A 189 -7.48 17.50 -8.19
N LYS A 190 -8.49 18.24 -8.67
CA LYS A 190 -9.69 18.55 -7.85
C LYS A 190 -10.51 17.31 -7.48
N TYR A 191 -10.42 16.25 -8.28
CA TYR A 191 -11.12 14.98 -8.07
C TYR A 191 -10.26 13.82 -8.56
N LEU A 192 -10.03 12.84 -7.67
CA LEU A 192 -9.43 11.56 -8.00
C LEU A 192 -10.47 10.69 -8.73
N GLU A 193 -10.73 10.96 -10.00
CA GLU A 193 -11.63 10.18 -10.82
C GLU A 193 -10.87 9.55 -11.99
N PHE A 194 -11.13 8.27 -12.28
CA PHE A 194 -10.48 7.54 -13.38
C PHE A 194 -10.54 8.29 -14.73
N LYS A 195 -11.64 8.99 -15.00
CA LYS A 195 -11.79 9.78 -16.22
C LYS A 195 -10.83 10.97 -16.34
N ASN A 196 -10.20 11.37 -15.25
CA ASN A 196 -9.25 12.48 -15.19
C ASN A 196 -7.80 12.02 -15.18
N ASN A 197 -7.57 10.69 -15.24
CA ASN A 197 -6.22 10.14 -15.25
C ASN A 197 -5.44 10.65 -16.46
N ASP A 198 -4.29 11.26 -16.19
CA ASP A 198 -3.36 11.76 -17.20
C ASP A 198 -1.98 11.13 -16.94
N LEU A 199 -1.58 10.20 -17.80
CA LEU A 199 -0.31 9.49 -17.69
C LEU A 199 0.90 10.44 -17.68
N GLN A 200 0.82 11.59 -18.34
CA GLN A 200 1.93 12.56 -18.35
C GLN A 200 2.22 13.08 -16.93
N ARG A 201 1.20 13.22 -16.09
CA ARG A 201 1.39 13.64 -14.69
C ARG A 201 2.20 12.63 -13.91
N ILE A 202 1.95 11.32 -14.10
CA ILE A 202 2.74 10.26 -13.48
C ILE A 202 4.18 10.32 -13.99
N VAL A 203 4.35 10.26 -15.31
CA VAL A 203 5.70 10.18 -15.95
C VAL A 203 6.55 11.39 -15.59
N ASN A 204 5.94 12.55 -15.41
CA ASN A 204 6.64 13.78 -15.03
C ASN A 204 6.91 13.88 -13.51
N SER A 205 6.28 13.06 -12.68
CA SER A 205 6.46 13.09 -11.22
C SER A 205 7.86 12.66 -10.79
N ASP A 206 8.31 13.17 -9.65
CA ASP A 206 9.59 12.76 -9.06
C ASP A 206 9.54 11.32 -8.58
N LEU A 207 8.39 10.86 -8.09
CA LEU A 207 8.13 9.49 -7.68
C LEU A 207 8.38 8.50 -8.83
N TYR A 208 7.76 8.76 -10.00
CA TYR A 208 7.98 7.91 -11.17
C TYR A 208 9.44 7.90 -11.60
N LYS A 209 10.07 9.08 -11.71
CA LYS A 209 11.48 9.21 -12.12
C LYS A 209 12.40 8.47 -11.16
N HIS A 210 12.17 8.60 -9.85
CA HIS A 210 12.96 7.91 -8.83
C HIS A 210 12.86 6.39 -8.95
N LEU A 211 11.65 5.84 -9.02
CA LEU A 211 11.43 4.40 -9.15
C LEU A 211 11.95 3.88 -10.50
N HIS A 212 11.73 4.60 -11.59
CA HIS A 212 12.23 4.23 -12.92
C HIS A 212 13.77 4.16 -12.95
N ASN A 213 14.45 5.13 -12.35
CA ASN A 213 15.91 5.13 -12.24
C ASN A 213 16.46 3.99 -11.37
N ASN A 214 15.62 3.44 -10.48
CA ASN A 214 15.92 2.25 -9.68
C ASN A 214 15.42 0.94 -10.32
N ASN A 215 15.22 0.91 -11.65
CA ASN A 215 14.80 -0.25 -12.44
C ASN A 215 13.38 -0.76 -12.14
N TYR A 216 12.49 0.09 -11.66
CA TYR A 216 11.08 -0.24 -11.53
C TYR A 216 10.29 0.28 -12.73
N HIS A 217 9.47 -0.59 -13.31
CA HIS A 217 8.61 -0.28 -14.43
C HIS A 217 7.17 -0.10 -13.96
N PHE A 218 6.59 1.02 -14.33
CA PHE A 218 5.17 1.28 -14.09
C PHE A 218 4.30 0.29 -14.86
N VAL A 219 3.32 -0.31 -14.18
CA VAL A 219 2.44 -1.32 -14.80
C VAL A 219 0.96 -1.02 -14.64
N ASN A 220 0.54 -0.27 -13.63
CA ASN A 220 -0.87 0.05 -13.43
C ASN A 220 -1.08 1.32 -12.59
N TRP A 221 -2.22 1.96 -12.78
CA TRP A 221 -2.73 3.08 -12.00
C TRP A 221 -4.19 2.81 -11.61
N LEU A 222 -4.44 2.67 -10.31
CA LEU A 222 -5.76 2.41 -9.76
C LEU A 222 -6.11 3.52 -8.78
N HIS A 223 -6.94 4.46 -9.20
CA HIS A 223 -7.36 5.61 -8.41
C HIS A 223 -6.16 6.41 -7.88
N GLY A 224 -5.85 6.32 -6.58
CA GLY A 224 -4.70 6.95 -5.96
C GLY A 224 -3.43 6.10 -5.93
N ASP A 225 -3.47 4.84 -6.39
CA ASP A 225 -2.35 3.92 -6.27
C ASP A 225 -1.63 3.67 -7.59
N LEU A 226 -0.31 3.78 -7.59
CA LEU A 226 0.56 3.38 -8.69
C LEU A 226 1.21 2.03 -8.38
N ILE A 227 1.26 1.14 -9.37
CA ILE A 227 1.92 -0.17 -9.24
C ILE A 227 3.15 -0.22 -10.13
N PHE A 228 4.27 -0.59 -9.53
CA PHE A 228 5.55 -0.76 -10.19
C PHE A 228 6.09 -2.18 -9.98
N VAL A 229 6.80 -2.69 -10.98
CA VAL A 229 7.43 -4.02 -10.96
C VAL A 229 8.91 -3.88 -11.27
N HIS A 230 9.77 -4.48 -10.42
CA HIS A 230 11.20 -4.46 -10.65
C HIS A 230 11.55 -5.26 -11.92
N ARG A 231 12.51 -4.76 -12.71
CA ARG A 231 12.93 -5.38 -13.98
C ARG A 231 13.26 -6.87 -13.84
N ASP A 232 14.01 -7.25 -12.82
CA ASP A 232 14.44 -8.66 -12.62
C ASP A 232 13.29 -9.62 -12.25
N PHE A 233 12.10 -9.09 -11.96
CA PHE A 233 10.91 -9.90 -11.67
C PHE A 233 9.99 -10.04 -12.89
N ARG A 234 10.18 -9.22 -13.93
CA ARG A 234 9.35 -9.23 -15.15
C ARG A 234 9.75 -10.35 -16.13
N ASP A 235 11.01 -10.73 -16.13
CA ASP A 235 11.62 -11.66 -17.11
C ASP A 235 11.59 -13.14 -16.58
#